data_720b3e9c254f93f6a87bc3443fb0f364
#
_entry.id   720b3e9c254f93f6a87bc3443fb0f364
#
_cell.length_a   1.000
_cell.length_b   1.000
_cell.length_c   1.000
_cell.angle_alpha   90.00
_cell.angle_beta   90.00
_cell.angle_gamma   90.00
#
_symmetry.space_group_name_H-M   'P 1'
#
loop_
_entity.id
_entity.type
_entity.pdbx_description
1 polymer ?
#
loop_
_entity_poly.entity_id
_entity_poly.type
_entity_poly.pdbx_seq_one_letter_code
_entity_poly.pdbx_strand_id
1 'polypeptide(L)'
;MAVARLPGADEERIGVLLLNPGGPGGSGVGFLDWFGPVVAETDLLDGFDLVSFDPRGAGASAPVRCEEDLDDIWELLEPGIEPDEGVVVMTTDHEEMMATCLERSGKMVDRVGTNAVARDMDLLRRAMGEEQVSYLGYSYGTRLGAVYAGLFPDRVRAMVLDGAVDPADHPSSPNRIQADGFEASWEAFRADCDADPGCLLASHGGADRALDEVLRIARDEPVPAGERTVNEAEAYLGVFSALYSPGTWPFLVAALDEVLAYGTAHGLQGLGDDLAGRNDDGTYDNSHDARFLVNCADDPERPPPAEVYAAAATIADSLDRFGPAFLGSVGCHPLPPASDPLHVGPADLAVPALVVALEGDPATPATWAGRLADVLEAAVVVWSDAEGHGAYLAHSWCLTLPVTDYLVDLVVPEDGWSCEEPAWWVEG
;
A
#
# COMPACT_ATOMS: atom_id res chain seq x y z
N MET A 1 2.07 20.44 -9.77
CA MET A 1 1.46 19.09 -9.65
C MET A 1 1.57 18.44 -11.01
N ALA A 2 2.22 17.30 -11.10
CA ALA A 2 2.26 16.47 -12.30
C ALA A 2 0.91 15.73 -12.41
N VAL A 3 0.37 15.68 -13.62
CA VAL A 3 -0.95 15.11 -13.91
C VAL A 3 -0.87 14.34 -15.21
N ALA A 4 -1.39 13.13 -15.22
CA ALA A 4 -1.62 12.33 -16.41
C ALA A 4 -3.11 12.24 -16.71
N ARG A 5 -3.48 12.20 -17.98
CA ARG A 5 -4.86 12.03 -18.44
C ARG A 5 -4.90 11.07 -19.61
N LEU A 6 -5.76 10.08 -19.49
CA LEU A 6 -6.18 9.21 -20.58
C LEU A 6 -7.59 9.66 -20.98
N PRO A 7 -7.77 10.29 -22.15
CA PRO A 7 -9.07 10.82 -22.55
C PRO A 7 -10.04 9.69 -22.89
N GLY A 8 -11.26 9.82 -22.41
CA GLY A 8 -12.38 8.97 -22.81
C GLY A 8 -13.00 9.34 -24.15
N ALA A 9 -14.03 8.62 -24.56
CA ALA A 9 -14.79 8.92 -25.75
C ALA A 9 -15.62 10.21 -25.58
N ASP A 10 -15.65 11.07 -26.62
CA ASP A 10 -16.30 12.38 -26.51
C ASP A 10 -17.84 12.34 -26.56
N GLU A 11 -18.44 11.26 -27.11
CA GLU A 11 -19.86 11.25 -27.47
C GLU A 11 -20.82 11.04 -26.27
N GLU A 12 -20.36 10.37 -25.18
CA GLU A 12 -21.17 10.07 -23.99
C GLU A 12 -20.43 10.40 -22.68
N ARG A 13 -19.60 11.43 -22.71
CA ARG A 13 -18.75 11.80 -21.58
C ARG A 13 -19.55 12.09 -20.30
N ILE A 14 -19.33 11.32 -19.27
CA ILE A 14 -19.88 11.50 -17.92
C ILE A 14 -19.08 12.59 -17.17
N GLY A 15 -17.74 12.52 -17.24
CA GLY A 15 -16.87 13.45 -16.54
C GLY A 15 -15.46 12.93 -16.35
N VAL A 16 -14.84 13.30 -15.24
CA VAL A 16 -13.51 12.84 -14.82
C VAL A 16 -13.63 11.76 -13.75
N LEU A 17 -12.90 10.66 -13.92
CA LEU A 17 -12.60 9.71 -12.88
C LEU A 17 -11.17 9.98 -12.39
N LEU A 18 -11.05 10.53 -11.18
CA LEU A 18 -9.77 10.72 -10.51
C LEU A 18 -9.31 9.41 -9.90
N LEU A 19 -8.05 9.04 -10.14
CA LEU A 19 -7.44 7.80 -9.68
C LEU A 19 -6.32 8.10 -8.67
N ASN A 20 -6.21 7.27 -7.63
CA ASN A 20 -5.08 7.29 -6.71
C ASN A 20 -4.65 5.86 -6.33
N PRO A 21 -3.38 5.48 -6.58
CA PRO A 21 -2.89 4.12 -6.31
C PRO A 21 -2.68 3.82 -4.82
N GLY A 22 -2.60 4.84 -3.98
CA GLY A 22 -2.25 4.67 -2.57
C GLY A 22 -0.77 4.92 -2.25
N GLY A 23 -0.23 4.10 -1.40
CA GLY A 23 1.08 4.21 -0.79
C GLY A 23 1.01 4.53 0.71
N PRO A 24 0.96 5.81 1.19
CA PRO A 24 1.06 7.08 0.46
C PRO A 24 2.40 7.24 -0.27
N GLY A 25 2.48 8.22 -1.16
CA GLY A 25 3.71 8.51 -1.89
C GLY A 25 3.81 7.87 -3.29
N GLY A 26 2.91 6.97 -3.63
CA GLY A 26 2.83 6.39 -4.97
C GLY A 26 2.60 7.45 -6.06
N SER A 27 3.30 7.30 -7.20
CA SER A 27 3.10 8.15 -8.38
C SER A 27 1.78 7.84 -9.06
N GLY A 28 0.85 8.79 -9.07
CA GLY A 28 -0.39 8.66 -9.83
C GLY A 28 -0.14 8.69 -11.34
N VAL A 29 0.87 9.43 -11.79
CA VAL A 29 1.26 9.44 -13.21
C VAL A 29 1.76 8.06 -13.63
N GLY A 30 2.69 7.47 -12.89
CA GLY A 30 3.17 6.10 -13.15
C GLY A 30 2.06 5.05 -13.04
N PHE A 31 1.15 5.21 -12.08
CA PHE A 31 0.00 4.32 -11.95
C PHE A 31 -0.89 4.33 -13.20
N LEU A 32 -1.19 5.49 -13.76
CA LEU A 32 -2.03 5.59 -14.95
C LEU A 32 -1.37 4.95 -16.18
N ASP A 33 -0.05 5.00 -16.30
CA ASP A 33 0.70 4.32 -17.38
C ASP A 33 0.51 2.80 -17.30
N TRP A 34 0.50 2.23 -16.09
CA TRP A 34 0.28 0.81 -15.88
C TRP A 34 -1.21 0.42 -15.93
N PHE A 35 -2.09 1.21 -15.30
CA PHE A 35 -3.50 0.90 -15.15
C PHE A 35 -4.32 1.20 -16.43
N GLY A 36 -3.86 2.17 -17.24
CA GLY A 36 -4.55 2.56 -18.46
C GLY A 36 -4.86 1.41 -19.42
N PRO A 37 -3.92 0.50 -19.73
CA PRO A 37 -4.18 -0.70 -20.54
C PRO A 37 -5.25 -1.62 -19.96
N VAL A 38 -5.30 -1.79 -18.63
CA VAL A 38 -6.30 -2.63 -17.95
C VAL A 38 -7.69 -2.03 -18.11
N VAL A 39 -7.81 -0.72 -17.88
CA VAL A 39 -9.10 -0.01 -18.01
C VAL A 39 -9.56 0.08 -19.47
N ALA A 40 -8.64 0.09 -20.43
CA ALA A 40 -9.00 0.13 -21.86
C ALA A 40 -9.80 -1.12 -22.33
N GLU A 41 -9.80 -2.18 -21.52
CA GLU A 41 -10.62 -3.38 -21.75
C GLU A 41 -12.03 -3.27 -21.12
N THR A 42 -12.36 -2.15 -20.46
CA THR A 42 -13.63 -1.88 -19.80
C THR A 42 -14.37 -0.71 -20.44
N ASP A 43 -15.68 -0.60 -20.15
CA ASP A 43 -16.53 0.50 -20.63
C ASP A 43 -16.27 1.83 -19.91
N LEU A 44 -15.31 1.91 -18.97
CA LEU A 44 -15.01 3.15 -18.24
C LEU A 44 -14.53 4.28 -19.15
N LEU A 45 -13.73 3.96 -20.18
CA LEU A 45 -13.25 4.95 -21.14
C LEU A 45 -14.35 5.47 -22.07
N ASP A 46 -15.50 4.80 -22.16
CA ASP A 46 -16.63 5.32 -22.92
C ASP A 46 -17.26 6.53 -22.24
N GLY A 47 -17.19 6.59 -20.90
CA GLY A 47 -17.81 7.64 -20.10
C GLY A 47 -16.84 8.60 -19.42
N PHE A 48 -15.61 8.20 -19.13
CA PHE A 48 -14.71 8.99 -18.30
C PHE A 48 -13.39 9.36 -18.98
N ASP A 49 -12.96 10.59 -18.73
CA ASP A 49 -11.53 10.88 -18.76
C ASP A 49 -10.90 10.32 -17.47
N LEU A 50 -9.94 9.41 -17.61
CA LEU A 50 -9.16 8.97 -16.46
C LEU A 50 -8.08 9.97 -16.18
N VAL A 51 -8.02 10.45 -14.96
CA VAL A 51 -7.01 11.42 -14.52
C VAL A 51 -6.35 10.89 -13.25
N SER A 52 -5.04 10.87 -13.26
CA SER A 52 -4.26 10.63 -12.05
C SER A 52 -3.18 11.70 -11.90
N PHE A 53 -2.70 11.87 -10.68
CA PHE A 53 -1.74 12.92 -10.38
C PHE A 53 -0.74 12.46 -9.32
N ASP A 54 0.45 12.99 -9.38
CA ASP A 54 1.40 12.85 -8.29
C ASP A 54 1.00 13.80 -7.17
N PRO A 55 0.71 13.29 -5.96
CA PRO A 55 0.49 14.14 -4.81
C PRO A 55 1.70 15.05 -4.52
N ARG A 56 1.48 16.16 -3.83
CA ARG A 56 2.58 17.00 -3.37
C ARG A 56 3.58 16.18 -2.55
N GLY A 57 4.85 16.30 -2.86
CA GLY A 57 5.91 15.54 -2.23
C GLY A 57 6.23 14.20 -2.89
N ALA A 58 5.39 13.72 -3.81
CA ALA A 58 5.57 12.45 -4.50
C ALA A 58 5.90 12.62 -5.99
N GLY A 59 6.59 11.66 -6.57
CA GLY A 59 6.87 11.58 -7.99
C GLY A 59 7.48 12.86 -8.58
N ALA A 60 6.83 13.46 -9.57
CA ALA A 60 7.24 14.71 -10.21
C ALA A 60 6.60 15.97 -9.58
N SER A 61 5.86 15.85 -8.47
CA SER A 61 5.16 16.94 -7.80
C SER A 61 5.92 17.49 -6.59
N ALA A 62 7.07 18.14 -6.84
CA ALA A 62 7.97 18.66 -5.82
C ALA A 62 8.37 17.58 -4.81
N PRO A 63 9.05 16.53 -5.26
CA PRO A 63 9.35 15.35 -4.45
C PRO A 63 10.09 15.71 -3.17
N VAL A 64 9.65 15.13 -2.06
CA VAL A 64 10.43 15.16 -0.82
C VAL A 64 11.57 14.16 -0.92
N ARG A 65 12.67 14.44 -0.23
CA ARG A 65 13.86 13.60 -0.18
C ARG A 65 14.40 13.58 1.23
N CYS A 66 14.64 12.40 1.76
CA CYS A 66 15.28 12.14 3.03
C CYS A 66 16.63 11.45 2.80
N GLU A 67 16.61 10.33 2.11
CA GLU A 67 17.80 9.55 1.80
C GLU A 67 18.09 9.54 0.29
N GLU A 68 19.36 9.28 -0.08
CA GLU A 68 19.73 9.08 -1.48
C GLU A 68 19.80 7.61 -1.84
N ASP A 69 20.15 6.78 -0.87
CA ASP A 69 20.30 5.34 -1.03
C ASP A 69 19.56 4.63 0.10
N LEU A 70 18.59 3.81 -0.26
CA LEU A 70 17.85 2.99 0.70
C LEU A 70 18.52 1.64 0.96
N ASP A 71 19.54 1.26 0.16
CA ASP A 71 20.31 0.04 0.42
C ASP A 71 20.90 0.09 1.83
N ASP A 72 21.41 1.27 2.28
CA ASP A 72 21.95 1.47 3.62
C ASP A 72 20.89 1.28 4.73
N ILE A 73 19.61 1.63 4.47
CA ILE A 73 18.52 1.47 5.45
C ILE A 73 18.21 -0.02 5.67
N TRP A 74 18.20 -0.82 4.61
CA TRP A 74 17.94 -2.24 4.72
C TRP A 74 19.07 -2.99 5.43
N GLU A 75 20.32 -2.52 5.33
CA GLU A 75 21.44 -3.06 6.08
C GLU A 75 21.33 -2.81 7.59
N LEU A 76 20.69 -1.71 8.01
CA LEU A 76 20.52 -1.34 9.43
C LEU A 76 19.42 -2.15 10.15
N LEU A 77 18.50 -2.76 9.41
CA LEU A 77 17.44 -3.60 9.96
C LEU A 77 17.91 -5.02 10.25
N GLU A 78 19.21 -5.20 10.58
CA GLU A 78 19.77 -6.52 10.89
C GLU A 78 19.08 -7.16 12.11
N PRO A 79 18.54 -8.36 11.98
CA PRO A 79 18.02 -9.12 13.11
C PRO A 79 19.15 -9.61 14.01
N GLY A 80 18.93 -9.57 15.29
CA GLY A 80 19.87 -10.10 16.28
C GLY A 80 20.62 -9.05 17.11
N ILE A 81 20.32 -7.78 16.91
CA ILE A 81 20.72 -6.72 17.84
C ILE A 81 19.87 -6.89 19.11
N GLU A 82 20.53 -6.93 20.29
CA GLU A 82 19.82 -6.95 21.57
C GLU A 82 18.86 -5.75 21.64
N PRO A 83 17.63 -5.90 22.17
CA PRO A 83 16.59 -4.87 22.12
C PRO A 83 17.05 -3.48 22.59
N ASP A 84 17.87 -3.41 23.65
CA ASP A 84 18.36 -2.13 24.18
C ASP A 84 19.36 -1.45 23.24
N GLU A 85 20.19 -2.22 22.51
CA GLU A 85 21.12 -1.72 21.51
C GLU A 85 20.39 -1.34 20.22
N GLY A 86 19.42 -2.16 19.79
CA GLY A 86 18.59 -1.91 18.63
C GLY A 86 17.83 -0.60 18.71
N VAL A 87 17.21 -0.30 19.86
CA VAL A 87 16.54 0.99 20.08
C VAL A 87 17.49 2.17 19.92
N VAL A 88 18.73 2.07 20.40
CA VAL A 88 19.72 3.16 20.32
C VAL A 88 20.16 3.37 18.88
N VAL A 89 20.50 2.31 18.16
CA VAL A 89 20.93 2.38 16.76
C VAL A 89 19.81 2.97 15.92
N MET A 90 18.64 2.35 15.92
CA MET A 90 17.49 2.81 15.15
C MET A 90 17.07 4.25 15.46
N THR A 91 17.18 4.68 16.75
CA THR A 91 16.87 6.07 17.12
C THR A 91 17.87 7.04 16.51
N THR A 92 19.19 6.71 16.56
CA THR A 92 20.24 7.58 16.04
C THR A 92 20.11 7.75 14.52
N ASP A 93 19.97 6.64 13.80
CA ASP A 93 19.86 6.65 12.34
C ASP A 93 18.58 7.36 11.88
N HIS A 94 17.48 7.13 12.61
CA HIS A 94 16.24 7.83 12.38
C HIS A 94 16.33 9.35 12.62
N GLU A 95 17.01 9.79 13.68
CA GLU A 95 17.26 11.22 13.93
C GLU A 95 18.10 11.85 12.81
N GLU A 96 19.11 11.13 12.29
CA GLU A 96 19.93 11.56 11.16
C GLU A 96 19.10 11.63 9.86
N MET A 97 18.29 10.62 9.57
CA MET A 97 17.36 10.64 8.44
C MET A 97 16.39 11.83 8.54
N MET A 98 15.81 12.09 9.72
CA MET A 98 14.93 13.24 9.93
C MET A 98 15.63 14.58 9.74
N ALA A 99 16.88 14.70 10.17
CA ALA A 99 17.67 15.91 9.93
C ALA A 99 17.91 16.12 8.43
N THR A 100 18.18 15.05 7.68
CA THR A 100 18.33 15.07 6.22
C THR A 100 17.02 15.44 5.52
N CYS A 101 15.87 14.88 5.96
CA CYS A 101 14.55 15.29 5.47
C CYS A 101 14.32 16.79 5.60
N LEU A 102 14.61 17.36 6.78
CA LEU A 102 14.43 18.79 7.04
C LEU A 102 15.38 19.65 6.21
N GLU A 103 16.62 19.23 6.01
CA GLU A 103 17.60 19.94 5.19
C GLU A 103 17.20 19.95 3.71
N ARG A 104 16.82 18.79 3.14
CA ARG A 104 16.57 18.62 1.72
C ARG A 104 15.17 19.04 1.31
N SER A 105 14.16 18.72 2.13
CA SER A 105 12.74 18.97 1.82
C SER A 105 12.17 20.22 2.52
N GLY A 106 12.85 20.73 3.55
CA GLY A 106 12.52 21.98 4.21
C GLY A 106 11.05 22.04 4.67
N LYS A 107 10.33 23.07 4.21
CA LYS A 107 8.94 23.27 4.60
C LYS A 107 7.96 22.25 4.03
N MET A 108 8.37 21.45 3.06
CA MET A 108 7.50 20.40 2.49
C MET A 108 7.22 19.31 3.51
N VAL A 109 8.13 19.02 4.43
CA VAL A 109 7.99 18.00 5.47
C VAL A 109 6.67 18.09 6.24
N ASP A 110 6.17 19.31 6.52
CA ASP A 110 4.92 19.54 7.26
C ASP A 110 3.74 19.91 6.33
N ARG A 111 3.85 19.69 5.02
CA ARG A 111 2.83 20.14 4.06
C ARG A 111 2.40 19.08 3.06
N VAL A 112 2.88 17.87 3.23
CA VAL A 112 2.56 16.73 2.35
C VAL A 112 1.35 15.93 2.83
N GLY A 113 0.78 16.27 4.00
CA GLY A 113 -0.31 15.52 4.61
C GLY A 113 -1.58 15.45 3.75
N THR A 114 -2.38 14.45 4.03
CA THR A 114 -3.58 14.06 3.26
C THR A 114 -4.61 15.19 3.13
N ASN A 115 -4.83 15.98 4.19
CA ASN A 115 -5.74 17.13 4.12
C ASN A 115 -5.32 18.15 3.05
N ALA A 116 -4.01 18.37 2.89
CA ALA A 116 -3.48 19.29 1.90
C ALA A 116 -3.61 18.72 0.48
N VAL A 117 -3.39 17.41 0.32
CA VAL A 117 -3.58 16.70 -0.96
C VAL A 117 -5.05 16.72 -1.39
N ALA A 118 -5.99 16.50 -0.47
CA ALA A 118 -7.42 16.58 -0.75
C ALA A 118 -7.83 18.00 -1.26
N ARG A 119 -7.25 19.04 -0.69
CA ARG A 119 -7.47 20.42 -1.20
C ARG A 119 -6.84 20.64 -2.59
N ASP A 120 -5.72 19.98 -2.88
CA ASP A 120 -5.13 19.99 -4.23
C ASP A 120 -6.02 19.28 -5.24
N MET A 121 -6.69 18.19 -4.85
CA MET A 121 -7.68 17.52 -5.71
C MET A 121 -8.83 18.46 -6.09
N ASP A 122 -9.35 19.27 -5.16
CA ASP A 122 -10.39 20.25 -5.51
C ASP A 122 -9.86 21.35 -6.44
N LEU A 123 -8.61 21.77 -6.27
CA LEU A 123 -7.98 22.71 -7.20
C LEU A 123 -7.82 22.09 -8.60
N LEU A 124 -7.42 20.82 -8.68
CA LEU A 124 -7.33 20.08 -9.94
C LEU A 124 -8.70 19.95 -10.60
N ARG A 125 -9.73 19.51 -9.88
CA ARG A 125 -11.12 19.46 -10.36
C ARG A 125 -11.53 20.81 -10.99
N ARG A 126 -11.30 21.90 -10.28
CA ARG A 126 -11.65 23.27 -10.77
C ARG A 126 -10.84 23.67 -12.00
N ALA A 127 -9.55 23.30 -12.06
CA ALA A 127 -8.71 23.58 -13.22
C ALA A 127 -9.16 22.80 -14.48
N MET A 128 -9.74 21.62 -14.29
CA MET A 128 -10.35 20.83 -15.38
C MET A 128 -11.75 21.36 -15.78
N GLY A 129 -12.34 22.27 -15.01
CA GLY A 129 -13.67 22.81 -15.29
C GLY A 129 -14.84 21.92 -14.82
N GLU A 130 -14.57 20.92 -13.97
CA GLU A 130 -15.57 19.99 -13.48
C GLU A 130 -16.35 20.55 -12.28
N GLU A 131 -17.67 20.36 -12.24
CA GLU A 131 -18.48 20.67 -11.05
C GLU A 131 -18.31 19.59 -9.97
N GLN A 132 -18.27 18.33 -10.38
CA GLN A 132 -18.05 17.15 -9.56
C GLN A 132 -17.03 16.24 -10.26
N VAL A 133 -16.42 15.34 -9.51
CA VAL A 133 -15.57 14.25 -10.02
C VAL A 133 -16.06 12.93 -9.48
N SER A 134 -15.86 11.86 -10.24
CA SER A 134 -15.84 10.50 -9.69
C SER A 134 -14.44 10.19 -9.20
N TYR A 135 -14.32 9.31 -8.21
CA TYR A 135 -13.05 8.97 -7.57
C TYR A 135 -12.92 7.45 -7.38
N LEU A 136 -11.74 6.94 -7.67
CA LEU A 136 -11.33 5.56 -7.36
C LEU A 136 -9.98 5.63 -6.65
N GLY A 137 -9.96 5.24 -5.40
CA GLY A 137 -8.73 5.19 -4.60
C GLY A 137 -8.49 3.80 -4.04
N TYR A 138 -7.25 3.33 -4.22
CA TYR A 138 -6.76 2.08 -3.67
C TYR A 138 -5.95 2.32 -2.40
N SER A 139 -6.05 1.42 -1.40
CA SER A 139 -5.16 1.46 -0.24
C SER A 139 -5.22 2.82 0.48
N TYR A 140 -4.09 3.50 0.70
CA TYR A 140 -4.06 4.88 1.20
C TYR A 140 -4.96 5.82 0.40
N GLY A 141 -5.19 5.59 -0.90
CA GLY A 141 -6.13 6.37 -1.70
C GLY A 141 -7.54 6.39 -1.11
N THR A 142 -7.92 5.39 -0.32
CA THR A 142 -9.21 5.37 0.40
C THR A 142 -9.25 6.40 1.52
N ARG A 143 -8.15 6.58 2.25
CA ARG A 143 -7.99 7.65 3.25
C ARG A 143 -8.07 9.03 2.59
N LEU A 144 -7.37 9.22 1.47
CA LEU A 144 -7.43 10.46 0.69
C LEU A 144 -8.85 10.76 0.18
N GLY A 145 -9.54 9.75 -0.37
CA GLY A 145 -10.92 9.85 -0.80
C GLY A 145 -11.87 10.22 0.32
N ALA A 146 -11.73 9.58 1.48
CA ALA A 146 -12.54 9.86 2.65
C ALA A 146 -12.37 11.31 3.16
N VAL A 147 -11.12 11.81 3.21
CA VAL A 147 -10.84 13.21 3.54
C VAL A 147 -11.46 14.15 2.50
N TYR A 148 -11.33 13.83 1.21
CA TYR A 148 -11.93 14.63 0.15
C TYR A 148 -13.45 14.69 0.26
N ALA A 149 -14.11 13.55 0.53
CA ALA A 149 -15.55 13.47 0.76
C ALA A 149 -16.01 14.33 1.94
N GLY A 150 -15.29 14.28 3.06
CA GLY A 150 -15.59 15.10 4.23
C GLY A 150 -15.39 16.60 4.00
N LEU A 151 -14.36 17.00 3.24
CA LEU A 151 -14.08 18.41 2.94
C LEU A 151 -14.97 19.00 1.82
N PHE A 152 -15.34 18.17 0.83
CA PHE A 152 -16.00 18.62 -0.39
C PHE A 152 -17.13 17.67 -0.84
N PRO A 153 -18.11 17.35 0.03
CA PRO A 153 -19.13 16.33 -0.29
C PRO A 153 -19.94 16.70 -1.56
N ASP A 154 -20.25 17.97 -1.78
CA ASP A 154 -20.96 18.45 -2.98
C ASP A 154 -20.15 18.31 -4.28
N ARG A 155 -18.86 17.95 -4.19
CA ARG A 155 -17.95 17.83 -5.33
C ARG A 155 -17.70 16.38 -5.75
N VAL A 156 -18.32 15.44 -5.07
CA VAL A 156 -18.25 14.02 -5.37
C VAL A 156 -19.51 13.58 -6.12
N ARG A 157 -19.31 12.98 -7.32
CA ARG A 157 -20.39 12.33 -8.07
C ARG A 157 -20.56 10.88 -7.66
N ALA A 158 -19.46 10.12 -7.66
CA ALA A 158 -19.35 8.73 -7.24
C ALA A 158 -17.96 8.52 -6.60
N MET A 159 -17.86 7.61 -5.64
CA MET A 159 -16.60 7.35 -4.94
C MET A 159 -16.46 5.87 -4.64
N VAL A 160 -15.37 5.28 -5.13
CA VAL A 160 -14.95 3.91 -4.82
C VAL A 160 -13.69 3.97 -3.96
N LEU A 161 -13.73 3.28 -2.84
CA LEU A 161 -12.66 3.19 -1.85
C LEU A 161 -12.29 1.71 -1.67
N ASP A 162 -11.25 1.28 -2.37
CA ASP A 162 -10.87 -0.13 -2.51
C ASP A 162 -9.62 -0.46 -1.68
N GLY A 163 -9.71 -1.50 -0.84
CA GLY A 163 -8.69 -1.80 0.14
C GLY A 163 -8.62 -0.70 1.21
N ALA A 164 -9.69 -0.59 2.00
CA ALA A 164 -9.93 0.54 2.89
C ALA A 164 -8.95 0.62 4.05
N VAL A 165 -8.34 1.79 4.25
CA VAL A 165 -7.53 2.10 5.45
C VAL A 165 -8.44 2.52 6.60
N ASP A 166 -8.21 1.94 7.80
CA ASP A 166 -8.93 2.31 9.02
C ASP A 166 -8.72 3.80 9.34
N PRO A 167 -9.80 4.59 9.49
CA PRO A 167 -9.67 6.00 9.88
C PRO A 167 -9.04 6.22 11.26
N ALA A 168 -9.10 5.23 12.13
CA ALA A 168 -8.49 5.27 13.46
C ALA A 168 -7.05 4.76 13.47
N ASP A 169 -6.54 4.30 12.34
CA ASP A 169 -5.15 3.88 12.23
C ASP A 169 -4.20 5.07 12.33
N HIS A 170 -3.27 4.99 13.26
CA HIS A 170 -2.19 5.96 13.42
C HIS A 170 -1.04 5.58 12.49
N PRO A 171 -0.87 6.30 11.36
CA PRO A 171 0.00 5.85 10.27
C PRO A 171 1.49 5.78 10.62
N SER A 172 1.90 6.39 11.72
CA SER A 172 3.28 6.35 12.21
C SER A 172 3.51 5.31 13.31
N SER A 173 2.51 4.50 13.64
CA SER A 173 2.58 3.49 14.70
C SER A 173 2.49 2.08 14.13
N PRO A 174 3.12 1.07 14.78
CA PRO A 174 2.98 -0.32 14.36
C PRO A 174 1.53 -0.78 14.41
N ASN A 175 1.09 -1.47 13.37
CA ASN A 175 -0.31 -1.91 13.25
C ASN A 175 -0.44 -3.43 13.37
N ARG A 176 -1.04 -3.89 14.48
CA ARG A 176 -1.28 -5.29 14.75
C ARG A 176 -2.21 -5.95 13.74
N ILE A 177 -3.26 -5.25 13.29
CA ILE A 177 -4.27 -5.82 12.38
C ILE A 177 -3.65 -6.08 11.01
N GLN A 178 -2.79 -5.16 10.53
CA GLN A 178 -2.03 -5.35 9.30
C GLN A 178 -1.04 -6.52 9.44
N ALA A 179 -0.35 -6.61 10.57
CA ALA A 179 0.56 -7.72 10.83
C ALA A 179 -0.15 -9.08 10.79
N ASP A 180 -1.31 -9.20 11.43
CA ASP A 180 -2.17 -10.39 11.36
C ASP A 180 -2.65 -10.67 9.91
N GLY A 181 -2.86 -9.63 9.09
CA GLY A 181 -3.21 -9.75 7.67
C GLY A 181 -2.11 -10.43 6.86
N PHE A 182 -0.85 -10.04 7.05
CA PHE A 182 0.29 -10.70 6.38
C PHE A 182 0.47 -12.15 6.83
N GLU A 183 0.28 -12.47 8.13
CA GLU A 183 0.28 -13.85 8.60
C GLU A 183 -0.82 -14.68 7.92
N ALA A 184 -2.03 -14.12 7.78
CA ALA A 184 -3.14 -14.79 7.11
C ALA A 184 -2.87 -15.02 5.61
N SER A 185 -2.32 -14.02 4.91
CA SER A 185 -1.96 -14.16 3.49
C SER A 185 -0.84 -15.19 3.28
N TRP A 186 0.12 -15.29 4.21
CA TRP A 186 1.11 -16.36 4.18
C TRP A 186 0.45 -17.74 4.32
N GLU A 187 -0.52 -17.90 5.21
CA GLU A 187 -1.25 -19.14 5.38
C GLU A 187 -2.01 -19.55 4.11
N ALA A 188 -2.59 -18.57 3.40
CA ALA A 188 -3.24 -18.81 2.12
C ALA A 188 -2.23 -19.25 1.04
N PHE A 189 -1.09 -18.55 0.92
CA PHE A 189 0.02 -18.94 0.05
C PHE A 189 0.53 -20.37 0.35
N ARG A 190 0.74 -20.68 1.64
CA ARG A 190 1.18 -22.00 2.06
C ARG A 190 0.16 -23.07 1.68
N ALA A 191 -1.13 -22.81 1.89
CA ALA A 191 -2.18 -23.77 1.55
C ALA A 191 -2.26 -24.02 0.03
N ASP A 192 -2.06 -22.98 -0.78
CA ASP A 192 -1.99 -23.07 -2.24
C ASP A 192 -0.80 -23.94 -2.67
N CYS A 193 0.40 -23.67 -2.16
CA CYS A 193 1.60 -24.47 -2.43
C CYS A 193 1.43 -25.94 -1.97
N ASP A 194 0.85 -26.19 -0.80
CA ASP A 194 0.63 -27.54 -0.28
C ASP A 194 -0.39 -28.34 -1.12
N ALA A 195 -1.32 -27.64 -1.77
CA ALA A 195 -2.31 -28.24 -2.66
C ALA A 195 -1.75 -28.57 -4.05
N ASP A 196 -0.69 -27.88 -4.49
CA ASP A 196 -0.02 -28.13 -5.78
C ASP A 196 1.05 -29.20 -5.68
N PRO A 197 0.86 -30.40 -6.32
CA PRO A 197 1.90 -31.43 -6.36
C PRO A 197 3.19 -30.97 -7.06
N GLY A 198 3.15 -29.88 -7.83
CA GLY A 198 4.28 -29.30 -8.54
C GLY A 198 5.02 -28.22 -7.74
N CYS A 199 4.55 -27.83 -6.56
CA CYS A 199 5.20 -26.81 -5.76
C CYS A 199 6.63 -27.23 -5.38
N LEU A 200 7.62 -26.41 -5.79
CA LEU A 200 9.04 -26.70 -5.58
C LEU A 200 9.40 -26.79 -4.10
N LEU A 201 8.71 -26.05 -3.25
CA LEU A 201 8.97 -25.99 -1.81
C LEU A 201 8.67 -27.32 -1.10
N ALA A 202 7.87 -28.21 -1.70
CA ALA A 202 7.65 -29.56 -1.18
C ALA A 202 8.97 -30.35 -1.00
N SER A 203 9.96 -30.14 -1.89
CA SER A 203 11.28 -30.76 -1.81
C SER A 203 12.12 -30.28 -0.62
N HIS A 204 11.79 -29.09 -0.07
CA HIS A 204 12.44 -28.46 1.09
C HIS A 204 11.65 -28.65 2.40
N GLY A 205 10.57 -29.43 2.35
CA GLY A 205 9.74 -29.79 3.50
C GLY A 205 8.53 -28.88 3.72
N GLY A 206 8.09 -28.19 2.67
CA GLY A 206 6.95 -27.27 2.61
C GLY A 206 7.33 -25.79 2.73
N ALA A 207 6.37 -24.92 2.49
CA ALA A 207 6.59 -23.47 2.41
C ALA A 207 7.14 -22.89 3.72
N ASP A 208 6.60 -23.30 4.87
CA ASP A 208 7.07 -22.83 6.18
C ASP A 208 8.55 -23.11 6.42
N ARG A 209 8.96 -24.35 6.18
CA ARG A 209 10.37 -24.74 6.38
C ARG A 209 11.29 -24.06 5.38
N ALA A 210 10.83 -23.88 4.15
CA ALA A 210 11.58 -23.19 3.13
C ALA A 210 11.86 -21.74 3.55
N LEU A 211 10.82 -21.00 3.99
CA LEU A 211 10.98 -19.63 4.47
C LEU A 211 11.87 -19.56 5.70
N ASP A 212 11.61 -20.38 6.73
CA ASP A 212 12.43 -20.39 7.96
C ASP A 212 13.91 -20.59 7.66
N GLU A 213 14.24 -21.50 6.73
CA GLU A 213 15.62 -21.77 6.35
C GLU A 213 16.23 -20.63 5.50
N VAL A 214 15.47 -20.04 4.59
CA VAL A 214 15.90 -18.85 3.81
C VAL A 214 16.23 -17.69 4.73
N LEU A 215 15.31 -17.36 5.67
CA LEU A 215 15.52 -16.27 6.63
C LEU A 215 16.73 -16.55 7.54
N ARG A 216 16.89 -17.82 7.99
CA ARG A 216 18.06 -18.20 8.76
C ARG A 216 19.37 -18.02 7.98
N ILE A 217 19.40 -18.46 6.71
CA ILE A 217 20.59 -18.29 5.86
C ILE A 217 20.90 -16.81 5.70
N ALA A 218 19.91 -15.98 5.32
CA ALA A 218 20.08 -14.56 5.08
C ALA A 218 20.50 -13.76 6.34
N ARG A 219 20.09 -14.25 7.52
CA ARG A 219 20.52 -13.72 8.84
C ARG A 219 21.97 -14.07 9.14
N ASP A 220 22.36 -15.33 8.90
CA ASP A 220 23.71 -15.81 9.23
C ASP A 220 24.77 -15.20 8.29
N GLU A 221 24.44 -15.08 6.99
CA GLU A 221 25.28 -14.47 5.96
C GLU A 221 24.40 -13.98 4.81
N PRO A 222 24.46 -12.68 4.40
CA PRO A 222 23.68 -12.17 3.28
C PRO A 222 23.90 -12.97 2.00
N VAL A 223 22.79 -13.33 1.32
CA VAL A 223 22.79 -14.23 0.16
C VAL A 223 23.14 -13.49 -1.11
N PRO A 224 24.09 -13.96 -1.95
CA PRO A 224 24.45 -13.31 -3.19
C PRO A 224 23.28 -13.14 -4.17
N ALA A 225 23.15 -11.94 -4.75
CA ALA A 225 22.17 -11.62 -5.78
C ALA A 225 22.81 -10.70 -6.84
N GLY A 226 23.67 -11.26 -7.69
CA GLY A 226 24.47 -10.54 -8.68
C GLY A 226 25.60 -9.73 -8.06
N GLU A 227 25.55 -8.40 -8.17
CA GLU A 227 26.52 -7.47 -7.57
C GLU A 227 26.13 -7.05 -6.14
N ARG A 228 24.92 -7.40 -5.71
CA ARG A 228 24.35 -7.15 -4.38
C ARG A 228 24.21 -8.44 -3.58
N THR A 229 23.74 -8.28 -2.35
CA THR A 229 23.34 -9.38 -1.48
C THR A 229 21.92 -9.13 -0.95
N VAL A 230 21.30 -10.15 -0.42
CA VAL A 230 20.00 -10.08 0.27
C VAL A 230 20.19 -10.53 1.71
N ASN A 231 19.98 -9.63 2.67
CA ASN A 231 19.94 -9.93 4.08
C ASN A 231 18.54 -10.37 4.54
N GLU A 232 18.33 -10.65 5.82
CA GLU A 232 17.03 -11.09 6.32
C GLU A 232 15.93 -10.05 6.12
N ALA A 233 16.21 -8.75 6.32
CA ALA A 233 15.23 -7.69 6.15
C ALA A 233 14.78 -7.56 4.69
N GLU A 234 15.72 -7.62 3.75
CA GLU A 234 15.43 -7.62 2.31
C GLU A 234 14.67 -8.88 1.89
N ALA A 235 14.96 -10.04 2.50
CA ALA A 235 14.21 -11.28 2.26
C ALA A 235 12.75 -11.12 2.70
N TYR A 236 12.48 -10.54 3.87
CA TYR A 236 11.11 -10.21 4.30
C TYR A 236 10.42 -9.25 3.32
N LEU A 237 11.12 -8.24 2.82
CA LEU A 237 10.58 -7.28 1.87
C LEU A 237 10.12 -7.98 0.58
N GLY A 238 10.94 -8.91 0.06
CA GLY A 238 10.59 -9.73 -1.10
C GLY A 238 9.37 -10.63 -0.85
N VAL A 239 9.28 -11.23 0.34
CA VAL A 239 8.11 -12.02 0.73
C VAL A 239 6.87 -11.15 0.81
N PHE A 240 6.92 -10.01 1.49
CA PHE A 240 5.77 -9.09 1.60
C PHE A 240 5.31 -8.60 0.24
N SER A 241 6.24 -8.22 -0.65
CA SER A 241 5.91 -7.84 -2.02
C SER A 241 5.06 -8.91 -2.72
N ALA A 242 5.49 -10.17 -2.60
CA ALA A 242 4.78 -11.28 -3.23
C ALA A 242 3.40 -11.56 -2.62
N LEU A 243 3.19 -11.27 -1.34
CA LEU A 243 1.91 -11.50 -0.66
C LEU A 243 0.82 -10.48 -1.04
N TYR A 244 1.17 -9.37 -1.70
CA TYR A 244 0.20 -8.42 -2.23
C TYR A 244 -0.67 -8.98 -3.35
N SER A 245 -0.23 -10.07 -4.02
CA SER A 245 -0.96 -10.62 -5.15
C SER A 245 -0.76 -12.13 -5.28
N PRO A 246 -1.82 -12.94 -5.39
CA PRO A 246 -1.69 -14.36 -5.73
C PRO A 246 -0.96 -14.60 -7.06
N GLY A 247 -1.04 -13.65 -8.00
CA GLY A 247 -0.30 -13.71 -9.27
C GLY A 247 1.22 -13.70 -9.12
N THR A 248 1.74 -13.27 -7.99
CA THR A 248 3.18 -13.27 -7.67
C THR A 248 3.62 -14.48 -6.85
N TRP A 249 2.72 -15.30 -6.33
CA TRP A 249 3.05 -16.50 -5.55
C TRP A 249 3.96 -17.51 -6.28
N PRO A 250 3.77 -17.80 -7.59
CA PRO A 250 4.71 -18.65 -8.33
C PRO A 250 6.14 -18.10 -8.35
N PHE A 251 6.30 -16.77 -8.38
CA PHE A 251 7.62 -16.14 -8.31
C PHE A 251 8.23 -16.25 -6.92
N LEU A 252 7.41 -16.16 -5.85
CA LEU A 252 7.86 -16.40 -4.48
C LEU A 252 8.34 -17.84 -4.28
N VAL A 253 7.57 -18.82 -4.79
CA VAL A 253 7.99 -20.24 -4.77
C VAL A 253 9.34 -20.41 -5.43
N ALA A 254 9.53 -19.82 -6.63
CA ALA A 254 10.79 -19.91 -7.36
C ALA A 254 11.94 -19.19 -6.64
N ALA A 255 11.68 -18.04 -6.02
CA ALA A 255 12.67 -17.23 -5.30
C ALA A 255 13.17 -17.93 -4.03
N LEU A 256 12.26 -18.56 -3.27
CA LEU A 256 12.65 -19.34 -2.09
C LEU A 256 13.43 -20.63 -2.48
N ASP A 257 12.98 -21.32 -3.54
CA ASP A 257 13.71 -22.48 -4.09
C ASP A 257 15.10 -22.08 -4.60
N GLU A 258 15.25 -20.92 -5.24
CA GLU A 258 16.53 -20.38 -5.72
C GLU A 258 17.56 -20.30 -4.60
N VAL A 259 17.17 -19.72 -3.45
CA VAL A 259 18.07 -19.61 -2.30
C VAL A 259 18.50 -20.99 -1.79
N LEU A 260 17.55 -21.91 -1.64
CA LEU A 260 17.78 -23.21 -1.05
C LEU A 260 18.52 -24.19 -1.98
N ALA A 261 18.27 -24.10 -3.29
CA ALA A 261 18.86 -25.00 -4.28
C ALA A 261 20.19 -24.50 -4.85
N TYR A 262 20.35 -23.17 -4.98
CA TYR A 262 21.48 -22.59 -5.71
C TYR A 262 22.31 -21.61 -4.85
N GLY A 263 21.82 -21.14 -3.71
CA GLY A 263 22.52 -20.19 -2.84
C GLY A 263 22.62 -18.78 -3.45
N THR A 264 21.63 -18.40 -4.26
CA THR A 264 21.48 -17.04 -4.83
C THR A 264 20.07 -16.53 -4.59
N ALA A 265 19.87 -15.20 -4.54
CA ALA A 265 18.61 -14.59 -4.14
C ALA A 265 18.10 -13.52 -5.11
N HIS A 266 18.31 -13.68 -6.43
CA HIS A 266 17.87 -12.69 -7.42
C HIS A 266 16.35 -12.52 -7.43
N GLY A 267 15.59 -13.62 -7.23
CA GLY A 267 14.13 -13.58 -7.17
C GLY A 267 13.64 -12.76 -5.98
N LEU A 268 14.17 -13.00 -4.78
CA LEU A 268 13.79 -12.21 -3.58
C LEU A 268 14.22 -10.75 -3.72
N GLN A 269 15.42 -10.49 -4.27
CA GLN A 269 15.90 -9.14 -4.52
C GLN A 269 14.96 -8.39 -5.46
N GLY A 270 14.57 -9.00 -6.60
CA GLY A 270 13.67 -8.34 -7.55
C GLY A 270 12.30 -8.01 -6.94
N LEU A 271 11.71 -8.95 -6.18
CA LEU A 271 10.46 -8.71 -5.47
C LEU A 271 10.60 -7.59 -4.42
N GLY A 272 11.70 -7.55 -3.70
CA GLY A 272 11.98 -6.50 -2.72
C GLY A 272 12.22 -5.14 -3.38
N ASP A 273 12.97 -5.09 -4.47
CA ASP A 273 13.24 -3.87 -5.24
C ASP A 273 11.93 -3.23 -5.76
N ASP A 274 10.98 -4.04 -6.24
CA ASP A 274 9.66 -3.58 -6.67
C ASP A 274 8.91 -2.87 -5.53
N LEU A 275 8.89 -3.46 -4.34
CA LEU A 275 8.19 -2.88 -3.17
C LEU A 275 8.92 -1.64 -2.61
N ALA A 276 10.25 -1.62 -2.71
CA ALA A 276 11.08 -0.50 -2.28
C ALA A 276 11.07 0.68 -3.28
N GLY A 277 10.58 0.48 -4.51
CA GLY A 277 10.62 1.48 -5.57
C GLY A 277 12.02 1.68 -6.17
N ARG A 278 12.83 0.60 -6.24
CA ARG A 278 14.17 0.62 -6.81
C ARG A 278 14.14 0.49 -8.33
N ASN A 279 14.80 1.41 -9.01
CA ASN A 279 14.89 1.43 -10.47
C ASN A 279 16.03 0.52 -10.99
N ASP A 280 15.96 0.15 -12.26
CA ASP A 280 16.99 -0.68 -12.92
C ASP A 280 18.40 -0.07 -12.88
N ASP A 281 18.51 1.26 -12.79
CA ASP A 281 19.80 1.98 -12.68
C ASP A 281 20.35 2.06 -11.25
N GLY A 282 19.67 1.44 -10.29
CA GLY A 282 20.06 1.41 -8.89
C GLY A 282 19.62 2.62 -8.09
N THR A 283 18.93 3.58 -8.69
CA THR A 283 18.32 4.68 -7.95
C THR A 283 16.97 4.27 -7.37
N TYR A 284 16.51 5.02 -6.37
CA TYR A 284 15.18 4.83 -5.82
C TYR A 284 14.23 5.94 -6.27
N ASP A 285 12.97 5.60 -6.49
CA ASP A 285 11.93 6.61 -6.54
C ASP A 285 11.80 7.28 -5.14
N ASN A 286 10.88 8.21 -4.98
CA ASN A 286 10.75 8.84 -3.67
C ASN A 286 9.52 8.37 -2.88
N SER A 287 8.95 7.23 -3.24
CA SER A 287 7.73 6.71 -2.61
C SER A 287 7.92 6.41 -1.13
N HIS A 288 9.09 5.86 -0.77
CA HIS A 288 9.45 5.58 0.63
C HIS A 288 9.50 6.86 1.47
N ASP A 289 10.27 7.86 1.04
CA ASP A 289 10.39 9.15 1.72
C ASP A 289 9.03 9.86 1.83
N ALA A 290 8.27 9.87 0.73
CA ALA A 290 6.96 10.47 0.69
C ALA A 290 5.97 9.75 1.61
N ARG A 291 5.95 8.41 1.62
CA ARG A 291 5.12 7.61 2.52
C ARG A 291 5.39 7.95 3.97
N PHE A 292 6.66 7.97 4.35
CA PHE A 292 7.06 8.29 5.70
C PHE A 292 6.62 9.71 6.11
N LEU A 293 6.92 10.72 5.28
CA LEU A 293 6.61 12.11 5.61
C LEU A 293 5.11 12.42 5.56
N VAL A 294 4.34 11.81 4.65
CA VAL A 294 2.87 11.94 4.63
C VAL A 294 2.26 11.36 5.91
N ASN A 295 2.69 10.17 6.32
CA ASN A 295 2.24 9.57 7.56
C ASN A 295 2.56 10.46 8.77
N CYS A 296 3.74 11.03 8.82
CA CYS A 296 4.10 11.95 9.90
C CYS A 296 3.38 13.32 9.83
N ALA A 297 3.03 13.80 8.63
CA ALA A 297 2.25 15.03 8.47
C ALA A 297 0.77 14.84 8.81
N ASP A 298 0.28 13.61 8.79
CA ASP A 298 -1.08 13.25 9.16
C ASP A 298 -1.23 12.96 10.66
N ASP A 299 -0.20 12.40 11.29
CA ASP A 299 -0.24 11.98 12.70
C ASP A 299 0.10 13.14 13.64
N PRO A 300 -0.80 13.49 14.58
CA PRO A 300 -0.52 14.52 15.59
C PRO A 300 0.43 14.03 16.69
N GLU A 301 0.59 12.72 16.87
CA GLU A 301 1.35 12.15 17.96
C GLU A 301 2.85 12.07 17.67
N ARG A 302 3.65 12.15 18.74
CA ARG A 302 5.11 12.06 18.66
C ARG A 302 5.62 11.26 19.86
N PRO A 303 5.21 9.97 19.97
CA PRO A 303 5.72 9.14 21.04
C PRO A 303 7.25 9.01 20.92
N PRO A 304 7.96 8.89 22.06
CA PRO A 304 9.39 8.62 22.04
C PRO A 304 9.68 7.31 21.28
N PRO A 305 10.81 7.21 20.55
CA PRO A 305 11.16 6.00 19.79
C PRO A 305 11.12 4.70 20.61
N ALA A 306 11.54 4.76 21.89
CA ALA A 306 11.48 3.61 22.78
C ALA A 306 10.05 3.11 23.06
N GLU A 307 9.04 3.99 23.07
CA GLU A 307 7.64 3.57 23.22
C GLU A 307 7.11 2.93 21.93
N VAL A 308 7.48 3.47 20.77
CA VAL A 308 7.12 2.90 19.45
C VAL A 308 7.73 1.51 19.31
N TYR A 309 9.01 1.38 19.63
CA TYR A 309 9.71 0.10 19.59
C TYR A 309 9.09 -0.93 20.55
N ALA A 310 8.74 -0.53 21.77
CA ALA A 310 8.10 -1.44 22.73
C ALA A 310 6.71 -1.92 22.24
N ALA A 311 5.97 -1.05 21.54
CA ALA A 311 4.71 -1.43 20.91
C ALA A 311 4.95 -2.41 19.76
N ALA A 312 5.94 -2.14 18.90
CA ALA A 312 6.35 -3.03 17.81
C ALA A 312 6.80 -4.41 18.34
N ALA A 313 7.63 -4.43 19.38
CA ALA A 313 8.08 -5.68 20.03
C ALA A 313 6.90 -6.50 20.58
N THR A 314 5.88 -5.83 21.16
CA THR A 314 4.68 -6.52 21.65
C THR A 314 3.91 -7.19 20.50
N ILE A 315 3.85 -6.56 19.33
CA ILE A 315 3.25 -7.13 18.12
C ILE A 315 4.10 -8.30 17.64
N ALA A 316 5.41 -8.07 17.49
CA ALA A 316 6.37 -9.07 17.02
C ALA A 316 6.34 -10.35 17.86
N ASP A 317 6.33 -10.24 19.19
CA ASP A 317 6.26 -11.39 20.11
C ASP A 317 4.98 -12.20 19.99
N SER A 318 3.95 -11.65 19.34
CA SER A 318 2.65 -12.28 19.20
C SER A 318 2.38 -12.86 17.82
N LEU A 319 3.30 -12.66 16.87
CA LEU A 319 3.23 -13.20 15.52
C LEU A 319 4.02 -14.50 15.42
N ASP A 320 3.53 -15.40 14.58
CA ASP A 320 4.17 -16.71 14.43
C ASP A 320 5.42 -16.64 13.53
N ARG A 321 5.42 -15.72 12.53
CA ARG A 321 6.44 -15.70 11.47
C ARG A 321 7.03 -14.34 11.18
N PHE A 322 6.19 -13.33 11.00
CA PHE A 322 6.61 -12.01 10.52
C PHE A 322 6.97 -11.02 11.63
N GLY A 323 7.01 -11.45 12.89
CA GLY A 323 7.33 -10.59 14.03
C GLY A 323 8.57 -9.71 13.83
N PRO A 324 9.72 -10.26 13.42
CA PRO A 324 10.94 -9.47 13.24
C PRO A 324 10.78 -8.32 12.23
N ALA A 325 10.00 -8.51 11.16
CA ALA A 325 9.79 -7.49 10.14
C ALA A 325 9.02 -6.24 10.64
N PHE A 326 8.29 -6.37 11.75
CA PHE A 326 7.55 -5.24 12.36
C PHE A 326 8.34 -4.48 13.41
N LEU A 327 9.57 -4.87 13.73
CA LEU A 327 10.42 -4.19 14.71
C LEU A 327 11.02 -2.87 14.21
N GLY A 328 11.06 -2.64 12.89
CA GLY A 328 11.68 -1.47 12.26
C GLY A 328 10.94 -0.14 12.44
N SER A 329 9.88 -0.06 13.27
CA SER A 329 9.11 1.17 13.45
C SER A 329 9.71 2.06 14.53
N VAL A 330 9.98 3.33 14.21
CA VAL A 330 10.50 4.35 15.13
C VAL A 330 9.62 5.58 15.28
N GLY A 331 8.50 5.63 14.53
CA GLY A 331 7.53 6.73 14.57
C GLY A 331 8.03 8.00 13.89
N CYS A 332 7.46 9.14 14.29
CA CYS A 332 7.72 10.43 13.66
C CYS A 332 8.59 11.39 14.49
N HIS A 333 9.13 10.94 15.62
CA HIS A 333 10.10 11.73 16.41
C HIS A 333 11.42 11.86 15.62
N PRO A 334 12.13 13.03 15.58
CA PRO A 334 11.86 14.26 16.33
C PRO A 334 11.10 15.34 15.54
N LEU A 335 10.38 14.98 14.48
CA LEU A 335 9.58 15.96 13.73
C LEU A 335 8.59 16.70 14.63
N PRO A 336 8.26 17.97 14.35
CA PRO A 336 7.21 18.66 15.08
C PRO A 336 5.84 17.95 14.88
N PRO A 337 4.92 18.07 15.84
CA PRO A 337 3.55 17.59 15.64
C PRO A 337 2.94 18.15 14.36
N ALA A 338 2.08 17.35 13.70
CA ALA A 338 1.39 17.75 12.49
C ALA A 338 0.64 19.08 12.68
N SER A 339 0.82 20.04 11.78
CA SER A 339 0.15 21.36 11.84
C SER A 339 -1.29 21.30 11.33
N ASP A 340 -1.64 20.33 10.50
CA ASP A 340 -2.97 20.06 9.94
C ASP A 340 -3.24 18.55 9.98
N PRO A 341 -3.41 17.97 11.21
CA PRO A 341 -3.49 16.52 11.39
C PRO A 341 -4.68 15.93 10.67
N LEU A 342 -4.54 14.68 10.27
CA LEU A 342 -5.56 13.91 9.57
C LEU A 342 -6.90 13.98 10.32
N HIS A 343 -7.96 14.22 9.56
CA HIS A 343 -9.33 14.15 10.07
C HIS A 343 -10.23 13.47 9.03
N VAL A 344 -10.74 12.31 9.37
CA VAL A 344 -11.79 11.62 8.62
C VAL A 344 -13.05 11.67 9.45
N GLY A 345 -14.15 12.06 8.84
CA GLY A 345 -15.44 12.19 9.53
C GLY A 345 -16.62 11.96 8.58
N PRO A 346 -17.84 12.16 9.07
CA PRO A 346 -19.05 11.99 8.26
C PRO A 346 -18.99 12.82 6.96
N ALA A 347 -19.51 12.24 5.88
CA ALA A 347 -19.60 12.86 4.57
C ALA A 347 -21.06 12.90 4.10
N ASP A 348 -21.62 14.09 3.86
CA ASP A 348 -22.98 14.26 3.35
C ASP A 348 -23.00 14.09 1.82
N LEU A 349 -22.80 12.84 1.37
CA LEU A 349 -22.73 12.49 -0.05
C LEU A 349 -24.13 12.31 -0.64
N ALA A 350 -24.36 12.85 -1.84
CA ALA A 350 -25.62 12.67 -2.56
C ALA A 350 -25.85 11.20 -3.01
N VAL A 351 -24.75 10.48 -3.32
CA VAL A 351 -24.71 9.04 -3.59
C VAL A 351 -23.73 8.42 -2.60
N PRO A 352 -24.09 7.35 -1.87
CA PRO A 352 -23.20 6.71 -0.92
C PRO A 352 -21.90 6.27 -1.58
N ALA A 353 -20.76 6.43 -0.88
CA ALA A 353 -19.49 5.87 -1.33
C ALA A 353 -19.57 4.34 -1.33
N LEU A 354 -18.87 3.72 -2.28
CA LEU A 354 -18.72 2.27 -2.33
C LEU A 354 -17.38 1.90 -1.71
N VAL A 355 -17.41 1.21 -0.58
CA VAL A 355 -16.21 0.68 0.09
C VAL A 355 -16.06 -0.78 -0.32
N VAL A 356 -14.91 -1.11 -0.90
CA VAL A 356 -14.61 -2.44 -1.41
C VAL A 356 -13.63 -3.12 -0.47
N ALA A 357 -13.91 -4.37 -0.11
CA ALA A 357 -13.10 -5.17 0.78
C ALA A 357 -12.79 -6.55 0.18
N LEU A 358 -11.56 -6.99 0.33
CA LEU A 358 -11.11 -8.36 0.11
C LEU A 358 -10.92 -9.05 1.45
N GLU A 359 -11.45 -10.26 1.62
CA GLU A 359 -11.28 -11.02 2.87
C GLU A 359 -9.81 -11.40 3.11
N GLY A 360 -9.06 -11.67 2.04
CA GLY A 360 -7.64 -12.03 2.06
C GLY A 360 -6.68 -10.86 1.84
N ASP A 361 -7.07 -9.60 2.12
CA ASP A 361 -6.18 -8.44 1.94
C ASP A 361 -5.14 -8.35 3.07
N PRO A 362 -3.82 -8.52 2.77
CA PRO A 362 -2.77 -8.45 3.77
C PRO A 362 -2.47 -7.04 4.26
N ALA A 363 -2.61 -6.04 3.40
CA ALA A 363 -2.15 -4.68 3.67
C ALA A 363 -3.25 -3.80 4.28
N THR A 364 -4.51 -4.01 3.85
CA THR A 364 -5.69 -3.32 4.37
C THR A 364 -6.77 -4.34 4.73
N PRO A 365 -6.60 -5.04 5.88
CA PRO A 365 -7.48 -6.12 6.28
C PRO A 365 -8.96 -5.75 6.23
N ALA A 366 -9.78 -6.65 5.71
CA ALA A 366 -11.19 -6.45 5.38
C ALA A 366 -12.03 -5.79 6.49
N THR A 367 -11.69 -6.01 7.76
CA THR A 367 -12.37 -5.39 8.91
C THR A 367 -12.28 -3.85 8.92
N TRP A 368 -11.33 -3.27 8.21
CA TRP A 368 -11.16 -1.82 8.12
C TRP A 368 -12.21 -1.17 7.23
N ALA A 369 -12.72 -1.91 6.24
CA ALA A 369 -13.76 -1.41 5.34
C ALA A 369 -15.03 -1.02 6.08
N GLY A 370 -15.50 -1.88 7.01
CA GLY A 370 -16.65 -1.56 7.86
C GLY A 370 -16.43 -0.33 8.73
N ARG A 371 -15.22 -0.18 9.30
CA ARG A 371 -14.88 0.99 10.12
C ARG A 371 -14.85 2.29 9.32
N LEU A 372 -14.33 2.24 8.09
CA LEU A 372 -14.35 3.40 7.19
C LEU A 372 -15.78 3.78 6.82
N ALA A 373 -16.62 2.80 6.48
CA ALA A 373 -18.03 3.02 6.17
C ALA A 373 -18.80 3.63 7.35
N ASP A 374 -18.57 3.13 8.57
CA ASP A 374 -19.17 3.65 9.80
C ASP A 374 -18.80 5.14 10.03
N VAL A 375 -17.55 5.52 9.79
CA VAL A 375 -17.09 6.91 9.98
C VAL A 375 -17.65 7.84 8.92
N LEU A 376 -17.76 7.38 7.66
CA LEU A 376 -18.31 8.18 6.58
C LEU A 376 -19.83 8.39 6.70
N GLU A 377 -20.57 7.49 7.37
CA GLU A 377 -22.03 7.49 7.51
C GLU A 377 -22.82 7.44 6.19
N ALA A 378 -22.17 7.69 5.06
CA ALA A 378 -22.74 7.69 3.71
C ALA A 378 -21.92 6.74 2.82
N ALA A 379 -21.89 5.46 3.19
CA ALA A 379 -21.18 4.42 2.47
C ALA A 379 -21.91 3.09 2.52
N VAL A 380 -21.65 2.24 1.53
CA VAL A 380 -22.04 0.83 1.50
C VAL A 380 -20.78 -0.02 1.35
N VAL A 381 -20.77 -1.21 1.93
CA VAL A 381 -19.62 -2.12 1.85
C VAL A 381 -19.97 -3.29 0.94
N VAL A 382 -19.06 -3.62 0.03
CA VAL A 382 -19.13 -4.82 -0.81
C VAL A 382 -17.91 -5.68 -0.58
N TRP A 383 -18.08 -7.00 -0.66
CA TRP A 383 -17.08 -7.97 -0.24
C TRP A 383 -16.75 -8.97 -1.35
N SER A 384 -15.50 -9.40 -1.38
CA SER A 384 -15.04 -10.58 -2.12
C SER A 384 -14.17 -11.44 -1.22
N ASP A 385 -14.23 -12.76 -1.38
CA ASP A 385 -13.39 -13.74 -0.71
C ASP A 385 -12.01 -13.92 -1.38
N ALA A 386 -11.68 -13.08 -2.36
CA ALA A 386 -10.39 -13.14 -3.04
C ALA A 386 -9.21 -12.77 -2.12
N GLU A 387 -8.05 -13.29 -2.48
CA GLU A 387 -6.76 -12.96 -1.87
C GLU A 387 -6.09 -11.79 -2.60
N GLY A 388 -5.20 -11.07 -1.90
CA GLY A 388 -4.41 -9.99 -2.46
C GLY A 388 -4.84 -8.61 -2.00
N HIS A 389 -4.20 -7.56 -2.52
CA HIS A 389 -4.44 -6.18 -2.11
C HIS A 389 -5.11 -5.36 -3.19
N GLY A 390 -6.30 -4.81 -2.87
CA GLY A 390 -7.19 -4.15 -3.83
C GLY A 390 -7.96 -5.14 -4.68
N ALA A 391 -9.23 -4.86 -4.96
CA ALA A 391 -10.15 -5.80 -5.59
C ALA A 391 -10.48 -5.46 -7.05
N TYR A 392 -10.96 -4.24 -7.26
CA TYR A 392 -11.51 -3.80 -8.52
C TYR A 392 -10.45 -3.74 -9.62
N LEU A 393 -10.66 -4.49 -10.69
CA LEU A 393 -9.74 -4.64 -11.82
C LEU A 393 -8.32 -5.16 -11.43
N ALA A 394 -8.16 -5.70 -10.22
CA ALA A 394 -6.91 -6.25 -9.73
C ALA A 394 -7.04 -7.75 -9.41
N HIS A 395 -7.85 -8.10 -8.42
CA HIS A 395 -7.92 -9.46 -7.89
C HIS A 395 -9.35 -10.04 -7.82
N SER A 396 -10.38 -9.24 -8.07
CA SER A 396 -11.77 -9.68 -7.99
C SER A 396 -12.54 -9.40 -9.27
N TRP A 397 -12.87 -10.45 -10.01
CA TRP A 397 -13.68 -10.35 -11.23
C TRP A 397 -15.17 -10.14 -10.93
N CYS A 398 -15.68 -10.73 -9.85
CA CYS A 398 -17.09 -10.61 -9.52
C CYS A 398 -17.46 -9.19 -9.07
N LEU A 399 -16.51 -8.40 -8.58
CA LEU A 399 -16.73 -6.99 -8.24
C LEU A 399 -16.65 -6.05 -9.46
N THR A 400 -16.10 -6.51 -10.59
CA THR A 400 -15.88 -5.65 -11.77
C THR A 400 -17.18 -5.02 -12.27
N LEU A 401 -18.24 -5.81 -12.48
CA LEU A 401 -19.50 -5.29 -12.98
C LEU A 401 -20.21 -4.35 -11.99
N PRO A 402 -20.48 -4.74 -10.72
CA PRO A 402 -21.20 -3.86 -9.81
C PRO A 402 -20.43 -2.57 -9.48
N VAL A 403 -19.10 -2.58 -9.44
CA VAL A 403 -18.31 -1.37 -9.24
C VAL A 403 -18.35 -0.49 -10.50
N THR A 404 -18.27 -1.08 -11.68
CA THR A 404 -18.39 -0.33 -12.95
C THR A 404 -19.80 0.27 -13.09
N ASP A 405 -20.87 -0.49 -12.85
CA ASP A 405 -22.27 -0.01 -12.88
C ASP A 405 -22.48 1.14 -11.87
N TYR A 406 -21.85 1.06 -10.69
CA TYR A 406 -21.89 2.14 -9.74
C TYR A 406 -21.16 3.39 -10.27
N LEU A 407 -19.97 3.27 -10.83
CA LEU A 407 -19.21 4.41 -11.37
C LEU A 407 -19.92 5.05 -12.56
N VAL A 408 -20.47 4.25 -13.47
CA VAL A 408 -21.08 4.74 -14.72
C VAL A 408 -22.52 5.21 -14.47
N ASP A 409 -23.36 4.35 -13.92
CA ASP A 409 -24.81 4.53 -13.85
C ASP A 409 -25.34 4.90 -12.45
N LEU A 410 -24.46 5.00 -11.45
CA LEU A 410 -24.80 5.25 -10.04
C LEU A 410 -25.71 4.17 -9.46
N VAL A 411 -25.59 2.93 -9.94
CA VAL A 411 -26.29 1.78 -9.38
C VAL A 411 -25.61 1.35 -8.10
N VAL A 412 -26.18 1.74 -6.97
CA VAL A 412 -25.63 1.41 -5.65
C VAL A 412 -25.94 -0.03 -5.29
N PRO A 413 -24.94 -0.90 -5.05
CA PRO A 413 -25.18 -2.25 -4.53
C PRO A 413 -25.88 -2.23 -3.17
N GLU A 414 -26.49 -3.35 -2.78
CA GLU A 414 -27.00 -3.52 -1.42
C GLU A 414 -25.83 -3.57 -0.43
N ASP A 415 -25.99 -2.88 0.71
CA ASP A 415 -24.96 -2.90 1.76
C ASP A 415 -24.75 -4.32 2.29
N GLY A 416 -23.48 -4.72 2.42
CA GLY A 416 -23.09 -6.09 2.74
C GLY A 416 -23.18 -7.07 1.57
N TRP A 417 -23.41 -6.59 0.34
CA TRP A 417 -23.35 -7.46 -0.83
C TRP A 417 -21.99 -8.15 -0.92
N SER A 418 -22.00 -9.44 -1.24
CA SER A 418 -20.77 -10.24 -1.32
C SER A 418 -20.80 -11.17 -2.52
N CYS A 419 -19.61 -11.50 -3.01
CA CYS A 419 -19.44 -12.53 -4.01
C CYS A 419 -18.33 -13.51 -3.62
N GLU A 420 -18.48 -14.75 -4.10
CA GLU A 420 -17.45 -15.78 -4.04
C GLU A 420 -16.70 -15.80 -5.37
N GLU A 421 -15.36 -15.67 -5.31
CA GLU A 421 -14.54 -15.79 -6.51
C GLU A 421 -14.36 -17.27 -6.89
N PRO A 422 -14.57 -17.65 -8.16
CA PRO A 422 -14.07 -18.93 -8.62
C PRO A 422 -12.53 -18.91 -8.49
N ALA A 423 -11.98 -19.97 -7.93
CA ALA A 423 -10.53 -20.14 -7.88
C ALA A 423 -9.97 -20.04 -9.32
N TRP A 424 -9.44 -18.88 -9.69
CA TRP A 424 -9.05 -18.55 -11.08
C TRP A 424 -7.84 -19.35 -11.60
N TRP A 425 -7.10 -20.01 -10.71
CA TRP A 425 -6.04 -20.97 -11.04
C TRP A 425 -6.57 -22.37 -11.46
N VAL A 426 -7.87 -22.63 -11.40
CA VAL A 426 -8.45 -23.93 -11.74
C VAL A 426 -8.78 -24.05 -13.23
N GLU A 427 -8.79 -22.98 -14.01
CA GLU A 427 -9.12 -22.96 -15.44
C GLU A 427 -7.95 -22.66 -16.38
N GLY A 428 -6.71 -22.97 -15.99
CA GLY A 428 -5.50 -22.81 -16.81
C GLY A 428 -5.13 -24.06 -17.61
#